data_49d8717dd93bfa1d9f95226d848fd371
#
_entry.id   49d8717dd93bfa1d9f95226d848fd371
#
_cell.length_a   1.000
_cell.length_b   1.000
_cell.length_c   1.000
_cell.angle_alpha   90.00
_cell.angle_beta   90.00
_cell.angle_gamma   90.00
#
_symmetry.space_group_name_H-M   'P 1'
#
loop_
_entity.id
_entity.type
_entity.pdbx_description
1 polymer ?
#
loop_
_entity_poly.entity_id
_entity_poly.type
_entity_poly.pdbx_seq_one_letter_code
_entity_poly.pdbx_strand_id
1 'polypeptide(L)'
;MRELVKVIKDTVVPNFLNIRTSIQTYDRDALCCGAPCWRWAYHALHSADKWFFNPYVYEEPDFHEEGMDNPDNPTKVVLSDKQLLEYLDKVEKKTLAYLDTLTDEMLYEKPENCPYTRMELVLRQYRHLSFHTGMLNGQTAVATGQFPMWVSQTDKYVDDGILFGRYRKVQVPG
;
A
#
# COMPACT_ATOMS: atom_id res chain seq x y z
N MET A 1 20.70 -18.22 1.42
CA MET A 1 20.26 -17.59 2.67
C MET A 1 19.07 -16.69 2.34
N ARG A 2 18.11 -16.51 3.22
CA ARG A 2 16.89 -15.70 2.96
C ARG A 2 16.64 -14.66 4.05
N GLU A 3 17.69 -14.17 4.67
CA GLU A 3 17.57 -13.23 5.79
C GLU A 3 17.06 -11.86 5.33
N LEU A 4 17.57 -11.34 4.20
CA LEU A 4 17.11 -10.05 3.65
C LEU A 4 15.69 -10.15 3.11
N VAL A 5 15.36 -11.23 2.38
CA VAL A 5 14.00 -11.45 1.88
C VAL A 5 13.02 -11.56 3.05
N LYS A 6 13.41 -12.23 4.16
CA LYS A 6 12.58 -12.31 5.35
C LYS A 6 12.33 -10.93 5.97
N VAL A 7 13.38 -10.12 6.14
CA VAL A 7 13.27 -8.75 6.67
C VAL A 7 12.35 -7.90 5.79
N ILE A 8 12.49 -8.00 4.47
CA ILE A 8 11.62 -7.31 3.51
C ILE A 8 10.15 -7.75 3.73
N LYS A 9 9.90 -9.06 3.78
CA LYS A 9 8.55 -9.61 3.97
C LYS A 9 7.93 -9.16 5.29
N ASP A 10 8.69 -9.25 6.39
CA ASP A 10 8.26 -8.82 7.73
C ASP A 10 7.94 -7.30 7.77
N THR A 11 8.47 -6.52 6.83
CA THR A 11 8.22 -5.08 6.70
C THR A 11 7.07 -4.77 5.75
N VAL A 12 6.94 -5.54 4.67
CA VAL A 12 5.90 -5.34 3.65
C VAL A 12 4.52 -5.74 4.17
N VAL A 13 4.39 -6.81 4.95
CA VAL A 13 3.10 -7.25 5.52
C VAL A 13 2.44 -6.18 6.37
N PRO A 14 3.10 -5.54 7.37
CA PRO A 14 2.51 -4.43 8.11
C PRO A 14 2.08 -3.27 7.21
N ASN A 15 2.78 -3.04 6.12
CA ASN A 15 2.45 -1.96 5.19
C ASN A 15 1.12 -2.23 4.46
N PHE A 16 0.86 -3.48 4.05
CA PHE A 16 -0.44 -3.89 3.51
C PHE A 16 -1.56 -3.81 4.55
N LEU A 17 -1.31 -4.20 5.81
CA LEU A 17 -2.28 -4.03 6.89
C LEU A 17 -2.62 -2.56 7.13
N ASN A 18 -1.62 -1.68 7.07
CA ASN A 18 -1.82 -0.25 7.27
C ASN A 18 -2.63 0.42 6.16
N ILE A 19 -2.37 0.12 4.88
CA ILE A 19 -3.19 0.65 3.79
C ILE A 19 -4.62 0.09 3.82
N ARG A 20 -4.81 -1.16 4.25
CA ARG A 20 -6.13 -1.76 4.49
C ARG A 20 -6.92 -0.94 5.52
N THR A 21 -6.31 -0.65 6.67
CA THR A 21 -6.92 0.18 7.71
C THR A 21 -7.23 1.58 7.19
N SER A 22 -6.35 2.16 6.36
CA SER A 22 -6.61 3.47 5.74
C SER A 22 -7.87 3.43 4.86
N ILE A 23 -8.06 2.41 4.02
CA ILE A 23 -9.24 2.25 3.18
C ILE A 23 -10.52 2.02 4.01
N GLN A 24 -10.40 1.38 5.16
CA GLN A 24 -11.53 1.11 6.06
C GLN A 24 -11.94 2.31 6.92
N THR A 25 -11.11 3.36 7.01
CA THR A 25 -11.29 4.47 7.95
C THR A 25 -11.42 5.84 7.31
N TYR A 26 -10.97 6.01 6.08
CA TYR A 26 -11.00 7.30 5.40
C TYR A 26 -12.44 7.69 4.98
N ASP A 27 -12.66 8.98 4.79
CA ASP A 27 -13.79 9.44 3.98
C ASP A 27 -13.36 9.35 2.51
N ARG A 28 -13.92 8.37 1.80
CA ARG A 28 -13.49 8.01 0.44
C ARG A 28 -13.60 9.14 -0.57
N ASP A 29 -14.60 10.00 -0.41
CA ASP A 29 -14.92 11.09 -1.33
C ASP A 29 -14.32 12.44 -0.88
N ALA A 30 -13.75 12.49 0.33
CA ALA A 30 -13.02 13.66 0.80
C ALA A 30 -11.81 13.95 -0.10
N LEU A 31 -11.58 15.22 -0.39
CA LEU A 31 -10.44 15.62 -1.19
C LEU A 31 -9.14 15.57 -0.37
N CYS A 32 -8.17 14.86 -0.89
CA CYS A 32 -6.81 14.85 -0.43
C CYS A 32 -5.90 15.26 -1.59
N CYS A 33 -5.14 16.33 -1.43
CA CYS A 33 -4.25 16.84 -2.50
C CYS A 33 -4.94 16.97 -3.87
N GLY A 34 -6.18 17.47 -3.92
CA GLY A 34 -6.90 17.75 -5.16
C GLY A 34 -7.71 16.59 -5.75
N ALA A 35 -7.56 15.37 -5.25
CA ALA A 35 -8.31 14.20 -5.71
C ALA A 35 -9.03 13.49 -4.54
N PRO A 36 -10.12 12.75 -4.77
CA PRO A 36 -10.77 11.95 -3.75
C PRO A 36 -9.83 10.90 -3.14
N CYS A 37 -9.98 10.61 -1.84
CA CYS A 37 -9.13 9.65 -1.13
C CYS A 37 -9.10 8.27 -1.79
N TRP A 38 -10.22 7.79 -2.35
CA TRP A 38 -10.25 6.51 -3.05
C TRP A 38 -9.32 6.46 -4.28
N ARG A 39 -9.10 7.60 -4.96
CA ARG A 39 -8.16 7.71 -6.08
C ARG A 39 -6.72 7.50 -5.62
N TRP A 40 -6.36 8.08 -4.48
CA TRP A 40 -5.04 7.88 -3.88
C TRP A 40 -4.82 6.46 -3.37
N ALA A 41 -5.87 5.84 -2.80
CA ALA A 41 -5.81 4.43 -2.43
C ALA A 41 -5.60 3.54 -3.67
N TYR A 42 -6.37 3.77 -4.74
CA TYR A 42 -6.18 3.06 -6.01
C TYR A 42 -4.77 3.26 -6.58
N HIS A 43 -4.29 4.52 -6.68
CA HIS A 43 -2.95 4.85 -7.14
C HIS A 43 -1.86 4.08 -6.38
N ALA A 44 -1.96 4.03 -5.07
CA ALA A 44 -1.00 3.31 -4.23
C ALA A 44 -1.00 1.80 -4.50
N LEU A 45 -2.20 1.19 -4.62
CA LEU A 45 -2.36 -0.23 -4.91
C LEU A 45 -1.92 -0.59 -6.32
N HIS A 46 -2.31 0.20 -7.33
CA HIS A 46 -1.92 0.01 -8.71
C HIS A 46 -0.40 0.12 -8.89
N SER A 47 0.21 1.11 -8.27
CA SER A 47 1.67 1.25 -8.26
C SER A 47 2.34 0.05 -7.60
N ALA A 48 1.79 -0.47 -6.51
CA ALA A 48 2.31 -1.67 -5.85
C ALA A 48 2.18 -2.91 -6.75
N ASP A 49 1.03 -3.11 -7.40
CA ASP A 49 0.79 -4.23 -8.32
C ASP A 49 1.74 -4.24 -9.53
N LYS A 50 2.15 -3.06 -9.97
CA LYS A 50 3.06 -2.88 -11.11
C LYS A 50 4.53 -2.95 -10.70
N TRP A 51 4.93 -2.19 -9.70
CA TRP A 51 6.32 -1.87 -9.42
C TRP A 51 7.00 -2.72 -8.34
N PHE A 52 6.28 -3.57 -7.58
CA PHE A 52 6.95 -4.59 -6.77
C PHE A 52 7.67 -5.65 -7.60
N PHE A 53 7.30 -5.76 -8.87
CA PHE A 53 7.75 -6.78 -9.81
C PHE A 53 8.58 -6.18 -10.96
N ASN A 54 8.30 -6.62 -12.18
CA ASN A 54 8.84 -6.03 -13.39
C ASN A 54 7.76 -5.16 -14.07
N PRO A 55 7.85 -3.82 -14.00
CA PRO A 55 6.83 -2.94 -14.56
C PRO A 55 6.74 -2.97 -16.09
N TYR A 56 7.74 -3.53 -16.76
CA TYR A 56 7.82 -3.59 -18.22
C TYR A 56 7.09 -4.79 -18.83
N VAL A 57 6.61 -5.72 -17.98
CA VAL A 57 5.78 -6.87 -18.37
C VAL A 57 4.46 -6.89 -17.61
N TYR A 58 4.02 -5.73 -17.14
CA TYR A 58 2.80 -5.58 -16.35
C TYR A 58 1.57 -5.57 -17.27
N GLU A 59 0.53 -6.28 -16.85
CA GLU A 59 -0.78 -6.26 -17.46
C GLU A 59 -1.75 -5.48 -16.55
N GLU A 60 -2.44 -4.51 -17.13
CA GLU A 60 -3.39 -3.68 -16.40
C GLU A 60 -4.61 -4.52 -15.95
N PRO A 61 -5.20 -4.23 -14.77
CA PRO A 61 -6.45 -4.87 -14.35
C PRO A 61 -7.60 -4.53 -15.32
N ASP A 62 -8.54 -5.47 -15.52
CA ASP A 62 -9.69 -5.30 -16.41
C ASP A 62 -10.53 -4.05 -16.16
N PHE A 63 -10.53 -3.54 -14.92
CA PHE A 63 -11.26 -2.33 -14.55
C PHE A 63 -10.43 -1.04 -14.72
N HIS A 64 -9.16 -1.14 -15.14
CA HIS A 64 -8.31 0.03 -15.33
C HIS A 64 -8.73 0.81 -16.59
N GLU A 65 -8.91 2.12 -16.41
CA GLU A 65 -9.05 3.07 -17.52
C GLU A 65 -7.71 3.77 -17.75
N GLU A 66 -7.32 4.00 -18.98
CA GLU A 66 -6.03 4.65 -19.31
C GLU A 66 -5.84 5.96 -18.55
N GLY A 67 -4.74 6.07 -17.84
CA GLY A 67 -4.39 7.23 -17.02
C GLY A 67 -5.11 7.31 -15.67
N MET A 68 -5.95 6.32 -15.32
CA MET A 68 -6.64 6.26 -14.04
C MET A 68 -5.69 6.14 -12.84
N ASP A 69 -4.50 5.62 -13.04
CA ASP A 69 -3.44 5.52 -12.05
C ASP A 69 -2.86 6.88 -11.63
N ASN A 70 -3.05 7.92 -12.42
CA ASN A 70 -2.72 9.29 -12.01
C ASN A 70 -3.97 9.97 -11.41
N PRO A 71 -3.98 10.30 -10.10
CA PRO A 71 -5.12 10.94 -9.44
C PRO A 71 -5.55 12.28 -10.03
N ASP A 72 -4.65 12.98 -10.71
CA ASP A 72 -4.92 14.28 -11.34
C ASP A 72 -5.70 14.15 -12.67
N ASN A 73 -5.69 12.95 -13.27
CA ASN A 73 -6.44 12.72 -14.50
C ASN A 73 -7.92 12.46 -14.23
N PRO A 74 -8.83 12.93 -15.09
CA PRO A 74 -10.24 12.55 -15.01
C PRO A 74 -10.41 11.05 -15.30
N THR A 75 -11.39 10.42 -14.70
CA THR A 75 -11.81 9.04 -14.99
C THR A 75 -13.32 8.92 -14.89
N LYS A 76 -13.89 8.01 -15.68
CA LYS A 76 -15.31 7.62 -15.58
C LYS A 76 -15.51 6.43 -14.62
N VAL A 77 -14.44 5.70 -14.35
CA VAL A 77 -14.47 4.57 -13.41
C VAL A 77 -14.44 5.09 -11.99
N VAL A 78 -15.33 4.57 -11.16
CA VAL A 78 -15.37 4.83 -9.72
C VAL A 78 -15.34 3.48 -9.01
N LEU A 79 -14.26 3.21 -8.26
CA LEU A 79 -14.14 1.98 -7.49
C LEU A 79 -14.75 2.18 -6.11
N SER A 80 -15.56 1.23 -5.67
CA SER A 80 -16.04 1.16 -4.28
C SER A 80 -14.92 0.69 -3.35
N ASP A 81 -15.06 0.95 -2.04
CA ASP A 81 -14.10 0.46 -1.04
C ASP A 81 -14.00 -1.07 -1.03
N LYS A 82 -15.11 -1.76 -1.28
CA LYS A 82 -15.12 -3.21 -1.46
C LYS A 82 -14.20 -3.64 -2.62
N GLN A 83 -14.31 -3.01 -3.78
CA GLN A 83 -13.44 -3.32 -4.93
C GLN A 83 -11.97 -2.99 -4.64
N LEU A 84 -11.71 -1.89 -3.93
CA LEU A 84 -10.34 -1.53 -3.51
C LEU A 84 -9.76 -2.55 -2.53
N LEU A 85 -10.54 -3.04 -1.57
CA LEU A 85 -10.11 -4.09 -0.64
C LEU A 85 -9.90 -5.43 -1.34
N GLU A 86 -10.76 -5.81 -2.28
CA GLU A 86 -10.59 -7.00 -3.11
C GLU A 86 -9.32 -6.89 -4.00
N TYR A 87 -9.05 -5.71 -4.52
CA TYR A 87 -7.82 -5.45 -5.28
C TYR A 87 -6.59 -5.51 -4.38
N LEU A 88 -6.65 -4.92 -3.21
CA LEU A 88 -5.60 -5.01 -2.19
C LEU A 88 -5.27 -6.47 -1.85
N ASP A 89 -6.29 -7.32 -1.62
CA ASP A 89 -6.10 -8.75 -1.33
C ASP A 89 -5.31 -9.46 -2.45
N LYS A 90 -5.62 -9.14 -3.71
CA LYS A 90 -4.91 -9.69 -4.88
C LYS A 90 -3.46 -9.23 -4.92
N VAL A 91 -3.23 -7.92 -4.74
CA VAL A 91 -1.87 -7.33 -4.77
C VAL A 91 -1.01 -7.85 -3.63
N GLU A 92 -1.55 -7.90 -2.42
CA GLU A 92 -0.88 -8.46 -1.24
C GLU A 92 -0.48 -9.92 -1.48
N LYS A 93 -1.43 -10.76 -1.86
CA LYS A 93 -1.18 -12.18 -2.14
C LYS A 93 -0.13 -12.37 -3.22
N LYS A 94 -0.21 -11.63 -4.32
CA LYS A 94 0.75 -11.67 -5.42
C LYS A 94 2.15 -11.25 -4.94
N THR A 95 2.24 -10.18 -4.15
CA THR A 95 3.51 -9.67 -3.63
C THR A 95 4.16 -10.66 -2.67
N LEU A 96 3.40 -11.23 -1.73
CA LEU A 96 3.92 -12.21 -0.79
C LEU A 96 4.38 -13.50 -1.49
N ALA A 97 3.60 -13.99 -2.45
CA ALA A 97 3.97 -15.14 -3.25
C ALA A 97 5.25 -14.88 -4.05
N TYR A 98 5.42 -13.70 -4.63
CA TYR A 98 6.65 -13.31 -5.32
C TYR A 98 7.85 -13.29 -4.37
N LEU A 99 7.73 -12.67 -3.21
CA LEU A 99 8.81 -12.63 -2.22
C LEU A 99 9.20 -14.05 -1.76
N ASP A 100 8.26 -14.98 -1.70
CA ASP A 100 8.55 -16.38 -1.37
C ASP A 100 9.36 -17.11 -2.45
N THR A 101 9.40 -16.62 -3.68
CA THR A 101 10.26 -17.17 -4.75
C THR A 101 11.68 -16.64 -4.73
N LEU A 102 11.94 -15.54 -4.04
CA LEU A 102 13.25 -14.87 -4.07
C LEU A 102 14.24 -15.48 -3.08
N THR A 103 15.51 -15.37 -3.43
CA THR A 103 16.67 -15.51 -2.50
C THR A 103 17.32 -14.16 -2.29
N ASP A 104 18.19 -14.06 -1.27
CA ASP A 104 18.91 -12.80 -0.99
C ASP A 104 19.78 -12.37 -2.18
N GLU A 105 20.37 -13.35 -2.89
CA GLU A 105 21.18 -13.11 -4.08
C GLU A 105 20.34 -12.53 -5.22
N MET A 106 19.14 -13.08 -5.44
CA MET A 106 18.22 -12.61 -6.48
C MET A 106 17.78 -11.16 -6.29
N LEU A 107 17.83 -10.63 -5.07
CA LEU A 107 17.50 -9.23 -4.81
C LEU A 107 18.44 -8.26 -5.53
N TYR A 108 19.68 -8.64 -5.77
CA TYR A 108 20.66 -7.82 -6.49
C TYR A 108 20.61 -7.98 -8.01
N GLU A 109 19.84 -8.92 -8.50
CA GLU A 109 19.64 -9.14 -9.93
C GLU A 109 18.52 -8.25 -10.46
N LYS A 110 18.61 -7.94 -11.76
CA LYS A 110 17.56 -7.21 -12.48
C LYS A 110 16.57 -8.20 -13.09
N PRO A 111 15.26 -7.94 -13.05
CA PRO A 111 14.32 -8.64 -13.92
C PRO A 111 14.67 -8.41 -15.40
N GLU A 112 14.20 -9.29 -16.26
CA GLU A 112 14.44 -9.19 -17.69
C GLU A 112 13.95 -7.84 -18.25
N ASN A 113 14.80 -7.19 -19.05
CA ASN A 113 14.56 -5.87 -19.64
C ASN A 113 14.24 -4.74 -18.65
N CYS A 114 14.53 -4.93 -17.36
CA CYS A 114 14.32 -3.94 -16.32
C CYS A 114 15.67 -3.26 -15.96
N PRO A 115 15.71 -1.91 -15.88
CA PRO A 115 16.96 -1.22 -15.50
C PRO A 115 17.25 -1.29 -14.00
N TYR A 116 16.26 -1.70 -13.17
CA TYR A 116 16.34 -1.72 -11.71
C TYR A 116 16.51 -3.14 -11.17
N THR A 117 17.25 -3.29 -10.07
CA THR A 117 17.31 -4.54 -9.32
C THR A 117 16.00 -4.81 -8.59
N ARG A 118 15.74 -6.08 -8.23
CA ARG A 118 14.55 -6.44 -7.43
C ARG A 118 14.53 -5.71 -6.09
N MET A 119 15.68 -5.52 -5.46
CA MET A 119 15.81 -4.74 -4.22
C MET A 119 15.35 -3.29 -4.42
N GLU A 120 15.82 -2.64 -5.50
CA GLU A 120 15.40 -1.26 -5.80
C GLU A 120 13.90 -1.16 -6.02
N LEU A 121 13.30 -2.09 -6.76
CA LEU A 121 11.85 -2.12 -7.01
C LEU A 121 11.08 -2.27 -5.70
N VAL A 122 11.44 -3.26 -4.89
CA VAL A 122 10.75 -3.54 -3.61
C VAL A 122 10.86 -2.35 -2.65
N LEU A 123 12.04 -1.78 -2.46
CA LEU A 123 12.24 -0.66 -1.54
C LEU A 123 11.53 0.62 -2.02
N ARG A 124 11.52 0.87 -3.34
CA ARG A 124 10.77 2.00 -3.92
C ARG A 124 9.28 1.87 -3.65
N GLN A 125 8.73 0.67 -3.85
CA GLN A 125 7.30 0.44 -3.64
C GLN A 125 6.91 0.41 -2.17
N TYR A 126 7.72 -0.18 -1.31
CA TYR A 126 7.53 -0.07 0.13
C TYR A 126 7.40 1.39 0.58
N ARG A 127 8.35 2.23 0.16
CA ARG A 127 8.34 3.66 0.49
C ARG A 127 7.11 4.38 -0.08
N HIS A 128 6.74 4.08 -1.34
CA HIS A 128 5.60 4.69 -2.03
C HIS A 128 4.27 4.33 -1.34
N LEU A 129 4.06 3.06 -1.03
CA LEU A 129 2.87 2.59 -0.32
C LEU A 129 2.77 3.21 1.08
N SER A 130 3.90 3.28 1.83
CA SER A 130 3.96 3.93 3.14
C SER A 130 3.62 5.42 3.07
N PHE A 131 4.09 6.12 2.04
CA PHE A 131 3.82 7.54 1.83
C PHE A 131 2.32 7.80 1.66
N HIS A 132 1.66 7.06 0.77
CA HIS A 132 0.21 7.23 0.53
C HIS A 132 -0.64 6.76 1.71
N THR A 133 -0.22 5.71 2.41
CA THR A 133 -0.86 5.30 3.67
C THR A 133 -0.81 6.43 4.71
N GLY A 134 0.35 7.05 4.91
CA GLY A 134 0.50 8.17 5.83
C GLY A 134 -0.32 9.41 5.43
N MET A 135 -0.42 9.68 4.12
CA MET A 135 -1.22 10.77 3.58
C MET A 135 -2.72 10.57 3.84
N LEU A 136 -3.25 9.38 3.57
CA LEU A 136 -4.65 9.02 3.83
C LEU A 136 -4.96 9.03 5.32
N ASN A 137 -4.07 8.49 6.16
CA ASN A 137 -4.22 8.51 7.62
C ASN A 137 -4.21 9.93 8.18
N GLY A 138 -3.37 10.81 7.64
CA GLY A 138 -3.36 12.24 7.99
C GLY A 138 -4.68 12.92 7.67
N GLN A 139 -5.25 12.68 6.49
CA GLN A 139 -6.56 13.19 6.08
C GLN A 139 -7.66 12.68 7.02
N THR A 140 -7.66 11.38 7.34
CA THR A 140 -8.62 10.78 8.29
C THR A 140 -8.50 11.40 9.67
N ALA A 141 -7.27 11.60 10.18
CA ALA A 141 -7.04 12.20 11.49
C ALA A 141 -7.55 13.65 11.55
N VAL A 142 -7.35 14.43 10.50
CA VAL A 142 -7.87 15.81 10.41
C VAL A 142 -9.40 15.82 10.37
N ALA A 143 -10.01 14.92 9.59
CA ALA A 143 -11.46 14.87 9.42
C ALA A 143 -12.22 14.35 10.66
N THR A 144 -11.62 13.38 11.38
CA THR A 144 -12.33 12.66 12.46
C THR A 144 -11.81 12.96 13.87
N GLY A 145 -10.65 13.60 14.00
CA GLY A 145 -9.94 13.74 15.27
C GLY A 145 -9.36 12.42 15.82
N GLN A 146 -9.40 11.33 15.04
CA GLN A 146 -8.92 10.01 15.43
C GLN A 146 -7.88 9.52 14.44
N PHE A 147 -6.80 8.94 14.94
CA PHE A 147 -5.77 8.36 14.11
C PHE A 147 -6.11 6.90 13.78
N PRO A 148 -6.09 6.48 12.50
CA PRO A 148 -6.26 5.09 12.12
C PRO A 148 -5.23 4.20 12.82
N MET A 149 -5.63 2.97 13.14
CA MET A 149 -4.72 2.02 13.75
C MET A 149 -3.49 1.79 12.86
N TRP A 150 -2.33 1.77 13.49
CA TRP A 150 -1.05 1.53 12.83
C TRP A 150 -0.41 0.23 13.31
N VAL A 151 -0.09 -0.65 12.38
CA VAL A 151 0.64 -1.89 12.66
C VAL A 151 2.11 -1.66 12.39
N SER A 152 2.95 -1.73 13.43
CA SER A 152 4.40 -1.61 13.30
C SER A 152 5.11 -2.95 13.10
N GLN A 153 4.55 -4.02 13.69
CA GLN A 153 5.09 -5.38 13.66
C GLN A 153 3.93 -6.38 13.67
N THR A 154 4.04 -7.42 12.87
CA THR A 154 2.98 -8.42 12.71
C THR A 154 2.84 -9.36 13.91
N ASP A 155 3.92 -9.62 14.63
CA ASP A 155 3.91 -10.46 15.84
C ASP A 155 3.11 -9.88 17.00
N LYS A 156 2.84 -8.57 16.94
CA LYS A 156 2.03 -7.83 17.93
C LYS A 156 0.65 -7.44 17.39
N TYR A 157 0.37 -7.77 16.16
CA TYR A 157 -0.92 -7.45 15.55
C TYR A 157 -1.99 -8.45 16.00
N VAL A 158 -3.11 -7.92 16.43
CA VAL A 158 -4.34 -8.69 16.71
C VAL A 158 -5.45 -8.06 15.89
N ASP A 159 -6.05 -8.84 15.02
CA ASP A 159 -7.24 -8.45 14.28
C ASP A 159 -8.47 -8.61 15.19
N ASP A 160 -8.79 -7.55 15.92
CA ASP A 160 -9.94 -7.47 16.83
C ASP A 160 -11.03 -6.50 16.34
N GLY A 161 -10.90 -6.06 15.07
CA GLY A 161 -11.83 -5.11 14.45
C GLY A 161 -11.70 -3.66 14.93
N ILE A 162 -10.73 -3.34 15.78
CA ILE A 162 -10.50 -1.96 16.21
C ILE A 162 -9.70 -1.23 15.14
N LEU A 163 -10.31 -0.24 14.51
CA LEU A 163 -9.72 0.52 13.40
C LEU A 163 -9.06 1.84 13.83
N PHE A 164 -9.34 2.33 15.03
CA PHE A 164 -8.84 3.63 15.53
C PHE A 164 -8.22 3.52 16.92
N GLY A 165 -7.30 4.41 17.23
CA GLY A 165 -6.92 4.77 18.60
C GLY A 165 -6.00 3.83 19.34
N ARG A 166 -5.41 2.82 18.75
CA ARG A 166 -4.47 1.95 19.46
C ARG A 166 -3.15 2.60 19.84
N TYR A 167 -2.74 3.60 19.09
CA TYR A 167 -1.55 4.38 19.40
C TYR A 167 -1.99 5.75 19.90
N ARG A 168 -2.18 6.00 21.33
CA ARG A 168 -2.55 6.75 21.99
C ARG A 168 -2.29 7.77 22.43
N LYS A 169 -2.69 8.39 22.72
CA LYS A 169 -2.54 9.59 23.53
C LYS A 169 -1.09 9.74 23.96
N VAL A 170 -0.30 10.42 23.13
CA VAL A 170 0.86 11.14 23.65
C VAL A 170 0.27 12.16 24.61
N GLN A 171 0.37 11.89 25.91
CA GLN A 171 0.21 12.94 26.91
C GLN A 171 1.36 13.91 26.64
N VAL A 172 1.06 15.04 26.03
CA VAL A 172 1.99 16.16 26.00
C VAL A 172 2.08 16.65 27.44
N PRO A 173 3.25 16.60 28.11
CA PRO A 173 3.40 17.23 29.41
C PRO A 173 3.02 18.71 29.28
N GLY A 174 2.10 19.19 30.12
CA GLY A 174 1.75 20.59 30.21
C GLY A 174 2.91 21.45 30.69
#